data_129f8c311feb5f2ef6df89a9b55d5747
#
_entry.id   129f8c311feb5f2ef6df89a9b55d5747
#
_cell.length_a   1.000
_cell.length_b   1.000
_cell.length_c   1.000
_cell.angle_alpha   90.00
_cell.angle_beta   90.00
_cell.angle_gamma   90.00
#
_symmetry.space_group_name_H-M   'P 1'
#
loop_
_entity.id
_entity.type
_entity.pdbx_description
1 polymer ?
#
loop_
_entity_poly.entity_id
_entity_poly.type
_entity_poly.pdbx_seq_one_letter_code
_entity_poly.pdbx_strand_id
1 'polypeptide(L)'
;TYKMSGEFSMNHGDAQLFYPYEYKKGIWNKEISDGLGIPLEKYPPIYNSHEVIGKVTKEASEETGIKEGAVVVAGGTDISCAALGCGVTEVGQAFYSMGTGANIGVMIPTSQDINEFRILKWTSVLPGITMFDGPMAFVGASLNWFKNIFGELEIKEAQENNLNVFDLLTEQAQKIKPGSDGLMYFPYLGSTLAPNWNSAATGMFFGMTPTTTKAHFIRAVIEGIAYDCNSNLEVARQA
;
A
#
# COMPACT_ATOMS: atom_id res chain seq x y z
N THR A 1 -15.24 -4.39 15.11
CA THR A 1 -15.27 -5.20 16.35
C THR A 1 -16.60 -5.10 17.08
N TYR A 2 -17.13 -3.89 17.36
CA TYR A 2 -18.36 -3.68 18.14
C TYR A 2 -19.56 -4.52 17.66
N LYS A 3 -19.86 -4.54 16.37
CA LYS A 3 -20.96 -5.35 15.81
C LYS A 3 -20.81 -6.87 16.05
N MET A 4 -19.59 -7.33 16.24
CA MET A 4 -19.30 -8.75 16.44
C MET A 4 -19.33 -9.17 17.92
N SER A 5 -18.86 -8.30 18.82
CA SER A 5 -18.59 -8.64 20.21
C SER A 5 -19.31 -7.77 21.24
N GLY A 6 -19.90 -6.65 20.82
CA GLY A 6 -20.42 -5.62 21.73
C GLY A 6 -19.35 -4.71 22.33
N GLU A 7 -18.05 -4.96 22.05
CA GLU A 7 -16.94 -4.25 22.64
C GLU A 7 -16.34 -3.22 21.66
N PHE A 8 -16.10 -2.01 22.14
CA PHE A 8 -15.33 -1.00 21.41
C PHE A 8 -13.84 -1.29 21.55
N SER A 9 -13.15 -1.27 20.43
CA SER A 9 -11.70 -1.48 20.41
C SER A 9 -11.07 -0.82 19.19
N MET A 10 -9.79 -0.54 19.29
CA MET A 10 -8.93 -0.11 18.20
C MET A 10 -7.58 -0.79 18.34
N ASN A 11 -6.97 -1.23 17.25
CA ASN A 11 -5.60 -1.71 17.25
C ASN A 11 -4.63 -0.54 17.06
N HIS A 12 -3.35 -0.73 17.39
CA HIS A 12 -2.32 0.29 17.26
C HIS A 12 -2.15 0.78 15.81
N GLY A 13 -2.30 -0.10 14.82
CA GLY A 13 -2.18 0.24 13.42
C GLY A 13 -3.24 1.24 12.95
N ASP A 14 -4.50 1.02 13.36
CA ASP A 14 -5.59 1.95 13.04
C ASP A 14 -5.52 3.21 13.91
N ALA A 15 -5.15 3.08 15.19
CA ALA A 15 -5.04 4.21 16.11
C ALA A 15 -4.08 5.30 15.62
N GLN A 16 -2.99 4.92 14.95
CA GLN A 16 -2.00 5.88 14.43
C GLN A 16 -2.52 6.79 13.31
N LEU A 17 -3.70 6.51 12.74
CA LEU A 17 -4.37 7.37 11.78
C LEU A 17 -5.12 8.53 12.44
N PHE A 18 -5.27 8.51 13.74
CA PHE A 18 -6.08 9.46 14.48
C PHE A 18 -5.27 10.27 15.47
N TYR A 19 -5.49 11.58 15.51
CA TYR A 19 -5.14 12.39 16.67
C TYR A 19 -6.14 12.06 17.80
N PRO A 20 -5.73 11.88 19.01
CA PRO A 20 -4.45 12.23 19.65
C PRO A 20 -3.51 11.02 19.91
N TYR A 21 -3.38 10.06 19.01
CA TYR A 21 -2.51 8.91 19.22
C TYR A 21 -1.04 9.32 19.32
N GLU A 22 -0.38 8.90 20.40
CA GLU A 22 1.05 9.07 20.62
C GLU A 22 1.80 7.79 20.28
N TYR A 23 2.36 7.74 19.07
CA TYR A 23 2.98 6.55 18.49
C TYR A 23 4.04 5.90 19.38
N LYS A 24 4.97 6.71 19.95
CA LYS A 24 6.08 6.19 20.80
C LYS A 24 5.60 5.54 22.09
N LYS A 25 4.47 5.98 22.64
CA LYS A 25 3.88 5.43 23.86
C LYS A 25 2.76 4.43 23.62
N GLY A 26 2.19 4.43 22.44
CA GLY A 26 1.06 3.56 22.10
C GLY A 26 -0.23 3.90 22.86
N ILE A 27 -0.47 5.18 23.14
CA ILE A 27 -1.62 5.63 23.93
C ILE A 27 -2.33 6.82 23.28
N TRP A 28 -3.57 7.06 23.69
CA TRP A 28 -4.23 8.34 23.46
C TRP A 28 -3.62 9.40 24.37
N ASN A 29 -3.12 10.49 23.79
CA ASN A 29 -2.51 11.60 24.53
C ASN A 29 -3.57 12.59 25.00
N LYS A 30 -3.69 12.72 26.35
CA LYS A 30 -4.70 13.56 26.98
C LYS A 30 -4.54 15.06 26.63
N GLU A 31 -3.32 15.55 26.59
CA GLU A 31 -3.05 16.97 26.31
C GLU A 31 -3.49 17.35 24.89
N ILE A 32 -3.18 16.49 23.92
CA ILE A 32 -3.63 16.67 22.52
C ILE A 32 -5.16 16.58 22.43
N SER A 33 -5.76 15.61 23.12
CA SER A 33 -7.22 15.41 23.17
C SER A 33 -7.92 16.65 23.71
N ASP A 34 -7.42 17.17 24.84
CA ASP A 34 -7.97 18.38 25.47
C ASP A 34 -7.79 19.60 24.54
N GLY A 35 -6.64 19.73 23.87
CA GLY A 35 -6.39 20.81 22.90
C GLY A 35 -7.31 20.77 21.66
N LEU A 36 -7.77 19.58 21.28
CA LEU A 36 -8.77 19.38 20.21
C LEU A 36 -10.22 19.58 20.69
N GLY A 37 -10.44 19.69 22.00
CA GLY A 37 -11.77 19.78 22.58
C GLY A 37 -12.58 18.44 22.48
N ILE A 38 -11.90 17.32 22.30
CA ILE A 38 -12.51 16.00 22.20
C ILE A 38 -12.21 15.23 23.48
N PRO A 39 -13.21 14.89 24.30
CA PRO A 39 -12.99 14.15 25.52
C PRO A 39 -12.36 12.77 25.30
N LEU A 40 -11.36 12.41 26.10
CA LEU A 40 -10.55 11.20 25.91
C LEU A 40 -11.40 9.91 25.95
N GLU A 41 -12.50 9.91 26.69
CA GLU A 41 -13.44 8.78 26.78
C GLU A 41 -14.23 8.50 25.49
N LYS A 42 -14.12 9.40 24.48
CA LYS A 42 -14.68 9.15 23.15
C LYS A 42 -13.81 8.25 22.27
N TYR A 43 -12.55 8.07 22.64
CA TYR A 43 -11.66 7.16 21.94
C TYR A 43 -11.74 5.76 22.54
N PRO A 44 -11.82 4.70 21.69
CA PRO A 44 -11.93 3.34 22.19
C PRO A 44 -10.60 2.88 22.84
N PRO A 45 -10.62 1.88 23.71
CA PRO A 45 -9.40 1.27 24.23
C PRO A 45 -8.52 0.73 23.08
N ILE A 46 -7.22 0.84 23.25
CA ILE A 46 -6.21 0.39 22.26
C ILE A 46 -5.71 -1.00 22.67
N TYR A 47 -5.57 -1.88 21.68
CA TYR A 47 -5.15 -3.27 21.86
C TYR A 47 -4.04 -3.63 20.85
N ASN A 48 -3.20 -4.61 21.22
CA ASN A 48 -2.37 -5.28 20.24
C ASN A 48 -3.25 -6.13 19.30
N SER A 49 -2.82 -6.31 18.06
CA SER A 49 -3.62 -6.95 17.01
C SER A 49 -4.14 -8.34 17.38
N HIS A 50 -3.37 -9.12 18.15
CA HIS A 50 -3.69 -10.48 18.56
C HIS A 50 -4.50 -10.57 19.87
N GLU A 51 -4.68 -9.47 20.57
CA GLU A 51 -5.40 -9.46 21.84
C GLU A 51 -6.88 -9.73 21.64
N VAL A 52 -7.41 -10.59 22.51
CA VAL A 52 -8.83 -10.95 22.53
C VAL A 52 -9.61 -9.80 23.15
N ILE A 53 -10.55 -9.24 22.40
CA ILE A 53 -11.39 -8.14 22.85
C ILE A 53 -12.80 -8.59 23.24
N GLY A 54 -13.21 -9.79 22.84
CA GLY A 54 -14.52 -10.32 23.14
C GLY A 54 -14.81 -11.63 22.40
N LYS A 55 -16.08 -11.97 22.34
CA LYS A 55 -16.58 -13.15 21.63
C LYS A 55 -17.75 -12.75 20.74
N VAL A 56 -17.95 -13.50 19.66
CA VAL A 56 -19.10 -13.32 18.78
C VAL A 56 -20.39 -13.50 19.56
N THR A 57 -21.25 -12.48 19.54
CA THR A 57 -22.56 -12.51 20.20
C THR A 57 -23.53 -13.39 19.42
N LYS A 58 -24.65 -13.73 20.07
CA LYS A 58 -25.74 -14.49 19.44
C LYS A 58 -26.27 -13.76 18.20
N GLU A 59 -26.53 -12.46 18.32
CA GLU A 59 -27.03 -11.60 17.25
C GLU A 59 -26.07 -11.58 16.06
N ALA A 60 -24.77 -11.39 16.33
CA ALA A 60 -23.75 -11.42 15.29
C ALA A 60 -23.64 -12.80 14.62
N SER A 61 -23.80 -13.88 15.39
CA SER A 61 -23.82 -15.25 14.87
C SER A 61 -25.00 -15.47 13.92
N GLU A 62 -26.18 -15.01 14.28
CA GLU A 62 -27.40 -15.13 13.45
C GLU A 62 -27.26 -14.33 12.14
N GLU A 63 -26.66 -13.12 12.18
CA GLU A 63 -26.47 -12.29 10.99
C GLU A 63 -25.37 -12.78 10.04
N THR A 64 -24.28 -13.34 10.59
CA THR A 64 -23.06 -13.63 9.82
C THR A 64 -22.82 -15.11 9.55
N GLY A 65 -23.48 -16.00 10.31
CA GLY A 65 -23.21 -17.44 10.31
C GLY A 65 -21.92 -17.84 11.04
N ILE A 66 -21.19 -16.89 11.63
CA ILE A 66 -20.01 -17.21 12.45
C ILE A 66 -20.51 -17.77 13.80
N LYS A 67 -19.86 -18.84 14.26
CA LYS A 67 -20.27 -19.54 15.50
C LYS A 67 -20.28 -18.58 16.68
N GLU A 68 -21.41 -18.56 17.44
CA GLU A 68 -21.52 -17.87 18.71
C GLU A 68 -20.38 -18.29 19.66
N GLY A 69 -19.81 -17.31 20.36
CA GLY A 69 -18.70 -17.53 21.28
C GLY A 69 -17.33 -17.68 20.59
N ALA A 70 -17.23 -17.60 19.26
CA ALA A 70 -15.94 -17.51 18.57
C ALA A 70 -15.18 -16.28 19.05
N VAL A 71 -13.86 -16.41 19.16
CA VAL A 71 -12.98 -15.34 19.66
C VAL A 71 -12.91 -14.19 18.66
N VAL A 72 -13.07 -12.96 19.15
CA VAL A 72 -12.85 -11.72 18.38
C VAL A 72 -11.57 -11.07 18.88
N VAL A 73 -10.61 -10.84 17.97
CA VAL A 73 -9.36 -10.13 18.27
C VAL A 73 -9.41 -8.70 17.73
N ALA A 74 -8.50 -7.85 18.20
CA ALA A 74 -8.45 -6.44 17.78
C ALA A 74 -8.18 -6.26 16.27
N GLY A 75 -7.43 -7.18 15.66
CA GLY A 75 -7.10 -7.13 14.24
C GLY A 75 -6.02 -6.10 13.90
N GLY A 76 -5.94 -5.71 12.65
CA GLY A 76 -4.93 -4.75 12.15
C GLY A 76 -5.39 -4.06 10.87
N THR A 77 -4.59 -3.09 10.41
CA THR A 77 -4.79 -2.46 9.11
C THR A 77 -4.74 -3.50 8.00
N ASP A 78 -5.47 -3.26 6.90
CA ASP A 78 -5.54 -4.15 5.74
C ASP A 78 -4.15 -4.50 5.20
N ILE A 79 -3.27 -3.50 5.06
CA ILE A 79 -1.90 -3.71 4.55
C ILE A 79 -1.04 -4.54 5.50
N SER A 80 -1.17 -4.36 6.82
CA SER A 80 -0.44 -5.18 7.80
C SER A 80 -0.95 -6.62 7.83
N CYS A 81 -2.28 -6.80 7.68
CA CYS A 81 -2.89 -8.13 7.55
C CYS A 81 -2.50 -8.81 6.22
N ALA A 82 -2.42 -8.06 5.12
CA ALA A 82 -1.97 -8.58 3.83
C ALA A 82 -0.51 -9.05 3.89
N ALA A 83 0.38 -8.29 4.54
CA ALA A 83 1.76 -8.70 4.77
C ALA A 83 1.84 -10.03 5.51
N LEU A 84 1.09 -10.18 6.61
CA LEU A 84 0.98 -11.45 7.34
C LEU A 84 0.45 -12.58 6.45
N GLY A 85 -0.61 -12.31 5.66
CA GLY A 85 -1.21 -13.29 4.75
C GLY A 85 -0.24 -13.75 3.64
N CYS A 86 0.71 -12.92 3.24
CA CYS A 86 1.80 -13.25 2.32
C CYS A 86 2.98 -13.96 2.99
N GLY A 87 2.92 -14.23 4.31
CA GLY A 87 4.01 -14.86 5.05
C GLY A 87 5.18 -13.93 5.37
N VAL A 88 4.99 -12.61 5.29
CA VAL A 88 6.01 -11.62 5.63
C VAL A 88 5.94 -11.35 7.13
N THR A 89 6.74 -12.09 7.89
CA THR A 89 6.65 -12.19 9.35
C THR A 89 7.93 -11.83 10.09
N GLU A 90 9.03 -11.59 9.37
CA GLU A 90 10.34 -11.36 9.97
C GLU A 90 10.93 -10.02 9.52
N VAL A 91 11.76 -9.45 10.39
CA VAL A 91 12.56 -8.26 10.08
C VAL A 91 13.43 -8.51 8.84
N GLY A 92 13.50 -7.55 7.95
CA GLY A 92 14.24 -7.62 6.67
C GLY A 92 13.44 -8.22 5.52
N GLN A 93 12.30 -8.84 5.77
CA GLN A 93 11.40 -9.27 4.70
C GLN A 93 10.63 -8.06 4.13
N ALA A 94 10.24 -8.17 2.87
CA ALA A 94 9.46 -7.17 2.18
C ALA A 94 8.31 -7.81 1.39
N PHE A 95 7.26 -7.04 1.14
CA PHE A 95 6.19 -7.40 0.20
C PHE A 95 5.90 -6.25 -0.74
N TYR A 96 5.28 -6.58 -1.86
CA TYR A 96 4.81 -5.62 -2.84
C TYR A 96 3.35 -5.91 -3.15
N SER A 97 2.48 -4.97 -2.80
CA SER A 97 1.05 -5.02 -3.12
C SER A 97 0.79 -4.11 -4.32
N MET A 98 0.33 -4.68 -5.44
CA MET A 98 0.14 -3.96 -6.69
C MET A 98 -1.31 -4.03 -7.15
N GLY A 99 -1.92 -2.86 -7.34
CA GLY A 99 -3.25 -2.65 -7.89
C GLY A 99 -3.25 -1.40 -8.77
N THR A 100 -4.25 -0.55 -8.68
CA THR A 100 -4.30 0.78 -9.31
C THR A 100 -3.11 1.63 -8.90
N GLY A 101 -2.86 1.73 -7.60
CA GLY A 101 -1.60 2.12 -6.98
C GLY A 101 -0.83 0.91 -6.50
N ALA A 102 0.21 1.13 -5.72
CA ALA A 102 0.94 0.06 -5.06
C ALA A 102 1.52 0.52 -3.72
N ASN A 103 1.86 -0.46 -2.90
CA ASN A 103 2.62 -0.26 -1.68
C ASN A 103 3.80 -1.23 -1.65
N ILE A 104 4.96 -0.74 -1.24
CA ILE A 104 6.09 -1.59 -0.91
C ILE A 104 6.35 -1.49 0.57
N GLY A 105 6.18 -2.61 1.29
CA GLY A 105 6.39 -2.71 2.73
C GLY A 105 7.67 -3.46 3.06
N VAL A 106 8.48 -2.90 3.96
CA VAL A 106 9.70 -3.53 4.50
C VAL A 106 9.58 -3.63 6.01
N MET A 107 9.76 -4.82 6.56
CA MET A 107 9.68 -5.07 8.00
C MET A 107 10.97 -4.66 8.71
N ILE A 108 10.84 -3.82 9.75
CA ILE A 108 11.93 -3.34 10.59
C ILE A 108 11.63 -3.58 12.06
N PRO A 109 12.63 -3.61 12.95
CA PRO A 109 12.39 -3.69 14.39
C PRO A 109 11.67 -2.42 14.89
N THR A 110 10.66 -2.57 15.73
CA THR A 110 9.98 -1.42 16.37
C THR A 110 10.95 -0.61 17.28
N SER A 111 11.98 -1.27 17.81
CA SER A 111 13.02 -0.60 18.64
C SER A 111 13.94 0.33 17.84
N GLN A 112 13.93 0.25 16.51
CA GLN A 112 14.76 1.10 15.66
C GLN A 112 14.09 2.47 15.53
N ASP A 113 14.70 3.50 16.19
CA ASP A 113 14.21 4.88 16.09
C ASP A 113 14.74 5.51 14.80
N ILE A 114 13.97 5.36 13.72
CA ILE A 114 14.33 5.89 12.41
C ILE A 114 13.56 7.18 12.17
N ASN A 115 14.29 8.27 11.93
CA ASN A 115 13.76 9.57 11.55
C ASN A 115 13.71 9.72 10.01
N GLU A 116 12.94 8.88 9.35
CA GLU A 116 12.71 8.96 7.90
C GLU A 116 11.25 9.35 7.62
N PHE A 117 11.08 10.50 6.97
CA PHE A 117 9.75 11.08 6.67
C PHE A 117 9.33 10.93 5.21
N ARG A 118 10.22 10.41 4.36
CA ARG A 118 9.91 10.20 2.93
C ARG A 118 9.03 8.97 2.70
N ILE A 119 8.98 8.04 3.66
CA ILE A 119 8.13 6.85 3.65
C ILE A 119 7.30 6.76 4.93
N LEU A 120 6.19 6.05 4.88
CA LEU A 120 5.29 5.87 6.02
C LEU A 120 5.82 4.79 6.98
N LYS A 121 5.39 4.86 8.23
CA LYS A 121 5.62 3.81 9.22
C LYS A 121 4.28 3.32 9.75
N TRP A 122 4.09 2.01 9.72
CA TRP A 122 2.90 1.37 10.25
C TRP A 122 3.26 0.38 11.35
N THR A 123 2.48 0.37 12.42
CA THR A 123 2.57 -0.72 13.40
C THR A 123 2.11 -2.01 12.73
N SER A 124 2.98 -3.03 12.72
CA SER A 124 2.63 -4.36 12.23
C SER A 124 1.62 -5.04 13.15
N VAL A 125 0.89 -6.03 12.61
CA VAL A 125 0.07 -6.95 13.42
C VAL A 125 0.93 -7.88 14.29
N LEU A 126 2.21 -7.98 14.01
CA LEU A 126 3.17 -8.78 14.75
C LEU A 126 3.89 -7.93 15.81
N PRO A 127 3.99 -8.40 17.06
CA PRO A 127 4.70 -7.68 18.11
C PRO A 127 6.18 -7.44 17.77
N GLY A 128 6.67 -6.24 18.10
CA GLY A 128 8.08 -5.89 17.90
C GLY A 128 8.48 -5.56 16.47
N ILE A 129 7.53 -5.57 15.54
CA ILE A 129 7.75 -5.25 14.12
C ILE A 129 7.00 -3.97 13.75
N THR A 130 7.68 -3.11 13.02
CA THR A 130 7.14 -1.94 12.33
C THR A 130 7.34 -2.13 10.84
N MET A 131 6.44 -1.65 10.02
CA MET A 131 6.54 -1.69 8.57
C MET A 131 6.86 -0.32 8.02
N PHE A 132 7.94 -0.18 7.27
CA PHE A 132 8.15 0.92 6.35
C PHE A 132 7.31 0.68 5.11
N ASP A 133 6.53 1.67 4.72
CA ASP A 133 5.61 1.60 3.61
C ASP A 133 5.83 2.75 2.64
N GLY A 134 6.18 2.40 1.40
CA GLY A 134 6.32 3.33 0.28
C GLY A 134 5.10 3.25 -0.63
N PRO A 135 4.05 4.07 -0.42
CA PRO A 135 2.90 4.11 -1.30
C PRO A 135 3.24 4.78 -2.63
N MET A 136 2.73 4.19 -3.73
CA MET A 136 2.84 4.68 -5.11
C MET A 136 1.45 4.85 -5.71
N ALA A 137 1.15 6.04 -6.28
CA ALA A 137 -0.21 6.36 -6.69
C ALA A 137 -0.66 5.71 -8.00
N PHE A 138 0.22 5.65 -9.01
CA PHE A 138 -0.16 5.36 -10.40
C PHE A 138 0.64 4.19 -10.98
N VAL A 139 0.52 3.00 -10.40
CA VAL A 139 1.21 1.78 -10.85
C VAL A 139 0.40 1.09 -11.95
N GLY A 140 -0.59 0.28 -11.58
CA GLY A 140 -1.48 -0.35 -12.55
C GLY A 140 -2.31 0.68 -13.34
N ALA A 141 -2.60 1.84 -12.72
CA ALA A 141 -3.23 2.96 -13.39
C ALA A 141 -2.44 3.47 -14.60
N SER A 142 -1.10 3.53 -14.53
CA SER A 142 -0.25 3.94 -15.66
C SER A 142 -0.38 2.99 -16.86
N LEU A 143 -0.37 1.69 -16.62
CA LEU A 143 -0.51 0.71 -17.68
C LEU A 143 -1.93 0.70 -18.25
N ASN A 144 -2.96 0.85 -17.40
CA ASN A 144 -4.34 1.01 -17.84
C ASN A 144 -4.55 2.28 -18.66
N TRP A 145 -3.98 3.41 -18.21
CA TRP A 145 -4.01 4.66 -18.96
C TRP A 145 -3.39 4.50 -20.34
N PHE A 146 -2.18 3.91 -20.42
CA PHE A 146 -1.50 3.67 -21.70
C PHE A 146 -2.35 2.78 -22.62
N LYS A 147 -2.89 1.67 -22.11
CA LYS A 147 -3.80 0.79 -22.85
C LYS A 147 -5.00 1.55 -23.41
N ASN A 148 -5.64 2.39 -22.59
CA ASN A 148 -6.87 3.09 -23.00
C ASN A 148 -6.62 4.17 -24.04
N ILE A 149 -5.44 4.81 -24.06
CA ILE A 149 -5.11 5.89 -24.99
C ILE A 149 -4.47 5.36 -26.27
N PHE A 150 -3.61 4.34 -26.15
CA PHE A 150 -2.77 3.90 -27.27
C PHE A 150 -2.98 2.41 -27.67
N GLY A 151 -3.80 1.67 -26.93
CA GLY A 151 -3.93 0.22 -27.06
C GLY A 151 -5.12 -0.24 -27.91
N GLU A 152 -5.66 0.58 -28.81
CA GLU A 152 -6.87 0.23 -29.59
C GLU A 152 -6.73 -1.08 -30.36
N LEU A 153 -5.58 -1.30 -31.02
CA LEU A 153 -5.33 -2.51 -31.80
C LEU A 153 -5.26 -3.75 -30.90
N GLU A 154 -4.55 -3.67 -29.79
CA GLU A 154 -4.42 -4.76 -28.84
C GLU A 154 -5.72 -5.07 -28.12
N ILE A 155 -6.55 -4.05 -27.81
CA ILE A 155 -7.89 -4.24 -27.26
C ILE A 155 -8.77 -5.02 -28.24
N LYS A 156 -8.75 -4.65 -29.51
CA LYS A 156 -9.52 -5.33 -30.56
C LYS A 156 -9.03 -6.78 -30.75
N GLU A 157 -7.73 -7.00 -30.87
CA GLU A 157 -7.13 -8.33 -31.00
C GLU A 157 -7.47 -9.23 -29.80
N ALA A 158 -7.39 -8.67 -28.59
CA ALA A 158 -7.74 -9.39 -27.35
C ALA A 158 -9.20 -9.83 -27.34
N GLN A 159 -10.12 -8.94 -27.77
CA GLN A 159 -11.55 -9.26 -27.86
C GLN A 159 -11.85 -10.33 -28.92
N GLU A 160 -11.26 -10.24 -30.11
CA GLU A 160 -11.49 -11.18 -31.22
C GLU A 160 -10.95 -12.58 -30.91
N ASN A 161 -9.85 -12.67 -30.14
CA ASN A 161 -9.17 -13.94 -29.88
C ASN A 161 -9.32 -14.44 -28.42
N ASN A 162 -10.13 -13.77 -27.61
CA ASN A 162 -10.31 -14.08 -26.17
C ASN A 162 -8.97 -14.12 -25.40
N LEU A 163 -8.11 -13.12 -25.65
CA LEU A 163 -6.81 -12.96 -25.02
C LEU A 163 -6.84 -11.86 -23.94
N ASN A 164 -5.83 -11.83 -23.08
CA ASN A 164 -5.62 -10.72 -22.16
C ASN A 164 -4.83 -9.60 -22.88
N VAL A 165 -5.39 -8.41 -22.93
CA VAL A 165 -4.75 -7.24 -23.57
C VAL A 165 -3.39 -6.89 -22.97
N PHE A 166 -3.20 -7.12 -21.67
CA PHE A 166 -1.93 -6.84 -21.02
C PHE A 166 -0.82 -7.81 -21.40
N ASP A 167 -1.18 -9.05 -21.74
CA ASP A 167 -0.22 -10.03 -22.27
C ASP A 167 0.29 -9.58 -23.65
N LEU A 168 -0.60 -9.12 -24.54
CA LEU A 168 -0.23 -8.58 -25.85
C LEU A 168 0.70 -7.35 -25.72
N LEU A 169 0.40 -6.46 -24.78
CA LEU A 169 1.26 -5.30 -24.51
C LEU A 169 2.64 -5.74 -23.97
N THR A 170 2.65 -6.68 -23.02
CA THR A 170 3.88 -7.19 -22.42
C THR A 170 4.76 -7.93 -23.43
N GLU A 171 4.18 -8.70 -24.34
CA GLU A 171 4.90 -9.35 -25.43
C GLU A 171 5.60 -8.34 -26.38
N GLN A 172 4.96 -7.19 -26.63
CA GLN A 172 5.60 -6.12 -27.39
C GLN A 172 6.79 -5.51 -26.62
N ALA A 173 6.60 -5.25 -25.32
CA ALA A 173 7.65 -4.72 -24.46
C ALA A 173 8.87 -5.65 -24.36
N GLN A 174 8.68 -6.98 -24.37
CA GLN A 174 9.74 -7.97 -24.32
C GLN A 174 10.70 -7.90 -25.51
N LYS A 175 10.27 -7.36 -26.65
CA LYS A 175 11.11 -7.19 -27.86
C LYS A 175 12.12 -6.06 -27.70
N ILE A 176 11.94 -5.19 -26.72
CA ILE A 176 12.80 -4.05 -26.43
C ILE A 176 13.75 -4.40 -25.28
N LYS A 177 15.02 -4.04 -25.42
CA LYS A 177 16.02 -4.28 -24.37
C LYS A 177 15.71 -3.47 -23.11
N PRO A 178 16.16 -3.95 -21.92
CA PRO A 178 16.13 -3.15 -20.70
C PRO A 178 16.79 -1.77 -20.91
N GLY A 179 16.13 -0.74 -20.33
CA GLY A 179 16.52 0.66 -20.53
C GLY A 179 15.79 1.35 -21.69
N SER A 180 14.92 0.63 -22.43
CA SER A 180 14.04 1.16 -23.48
C SER A 180 14.75 2.11 -24.47
N ASP A 181 16.02 1.80 -24.82
CA ASP A 181 16.92 2.63 -25.63
C ASP A 181 16.97 4.11 -25.18
N GLY A 182 16.89 4.34 -23.86
CA GLY A 182 16.95 5.66 -23.23
C GLY A 182 15.59 6.35 -23.07
N LEU A 183 14.49 5.75 -23.50
CA LEU A 183 13.16 6.27 -23.20
C LEU A 183 12.79 5.96 -21.76
N MET A 184 12.48 7.00 -20.98
CA MET A 184 12.02 6.90 -19.60
C MET A 184 10.59 7.37 -19.46
N TYR A 185 9.85 6.74 -18.53
CA TYR A 185 8.52 7.16 -18.12
C TYR A 185 8.50 7.48 -16.64
N PHE A 186 7.87 8.59 -16.27
CA PHE A 186 7.63 8.99 -14.89
C PHE A 186 6.14 8.78 -14.58
N PRO A 187 5.79 7.84 -13.66
CA PRO A 187 4.41 7.38 -13.46
C PRO A 187 3.57 8.33 -12.57
N TYR A 188 3.71 9.63 -12.77
CA TYR A 188 3.10 10.65 -11.90
C TYR A 188 1.86 11.27 -12.55
N LEU A 189 0.91 10.45 -13.02
CA LEU A 189 -0.25 10.92 -13.82
C LEU A 189 -1.13 11.97 -13.14
N GLY A 190 -1.07 12.11 -11.83
CA GLY A 190 -1.81 13.12 -11.09
C GLY A 190 -1.12 13.57 -9.81
N SER A 191 -0.08 12.87 -9.40
CA SER A 191 0.75 13.19 -8.23
C SER A 191 1.85 12.13 -8.07
N THR A 192 2.82 12.38 -7.18
CA THR A 192 3.65 11.30 -6.61
C THR A 192 3.49 11.26 -5.11
N LEU A 193 3.44 10.05 -4.55
CA LEU A 193 3.45 9.80 -3.12
C LEU A 193 4.89 9.61 -2.64
N ALA A 194 5.17 8.57 -1.87
CA ALA A 194 6.52 8.28 -1.41
C ALA A 194 7.48 8.02 -2.60
N PRO A 195 8.74 8.40 -2.50
CA PRO A 195 9.34 9.17 -1.41
C PRO A 195 9.27 10.70 -1.60
N ASN A 196 8.67 11.19 -2.69
CA ASN A 196 8.77 12.59 -3.13
C ASN A 196 7.64 13.49 -2.62
N TRP A 197 6.45 12.94 -2.33
CA TRP A 197 5.27 13.63 -1.79
C TRP A 197 4.92 14.94 -2.52
N ASN A 198 4.78 14.88 -3.85
CA ASN A 198 4.48 16.04 -4.66
C ASN A 198 3.11 15.90 -5.35
N SER A 199 2.12 16.64 -4.85
CA SER A 199 0.76 16.67 -5.41
C SER A 199 0.63 17.38 -6.75
N ALA A 200 1.64 18.14 -7.15
CA ALA A 200 1.68 18.85 -8.43
C ALA A 200 2.47 18.10 -9.53
N ALA A 201 3.05 16.94 -9.20
CA ALA A 201 3.77 16.13 -10.18
C ALA A 201 2.83 15.61 -11.27
N THR A 202 3.31 15.58 -12.51
CA THR A 202 2.60 15.04 -13.66
C THR A 202 3.44 14.00 -14.39
N GLY A 203 2.76 13.06 -15.08
CA GLY A 203 3.41 12.03 -15.86
C GLY A 203 4.21 12.61 -17.05
N MET A 204 5.34 11.98 -17.36
CA MET A 204 6.22 12.44 -18.45
C MET A 204 6.89 11.26 -19.13
N PHE A 205 7.06 11.37 -20.46
CA PHE A 205 8.04 10.58 -21.21
C PHE A 205 9.23 11.46 -21.56
N PHE A 206 10.42 10.94 -21.35
CA PHE A 206 11.68 11.64 -21.62
C PHE A 206 12.63 10.75 -22.45
N GLY A 207 13.35 11.33 -23.40
CA GLY A 207 14.34 10.58 -24.20
C GLY A 207 13.79 10.01 -25.52
N MET A 208 12.68 10.54 -26.06
CA MET A 208 12.17 10.14 -27.39
C MET A 208 13.16 10.46 -28.52
N THR A 209 13.27 9.54 -29.46
CA THR A 209 14.08 9.67 -30.69
C THR A 209 13.22 9.31 -31.91
N PRO A 210 13.68 9.60 -33.14
CA PRO A 210 12.96 9.19 -34.35
C PRO A 210 12.77 7.67 -34.50
N THR A 211 13.54 6.86 -33.78
CA THR A 211 13.46 5.39 -33.80
C THR A 211 12.56 4.83 -32.66
N THR A 212 12.05 5.68 -31.79
CA THR A 212 11.14 5.27 -30.70
C THR A 212 9.83 4.73 -31.28
N THR A 213 9.48 3.51 -30.90
CA THR A 213 8.24 2.82 -31.32
C THR A 213 7.28 2.63 -30.14
N LYS A 214 6.04 2.24 -30.41
CA LYS A 214 5.05 1.89 -29.39
C LYS A 214 5.58 0.88 -28.36
N ALA A 215 6.34 -0.12 -28.82
CA ALA A 215 6.94 -1.13 -27.93
C ALA A 215 7.92 -0.49 -26.91
N HIS A 216 8.66 0.55 -27.30
CA HIS A 216 9.51 1.31 -26.38
C HIS A 216 8.68 2.04 -25.32
N PHE A 217 7.55 2.65 -25.71
CA PHE A 217 6.66 3.30 -24.75
C PHE A 217 6.09 2.32 -23.73
N ILE A 218 5.64 1.14 -24.18
CA ILE A 218 5.12 0.10 -23.25
C ILE A 218 6.23 -0.34 -22.29
N ARG A 219 7.44 -0.59 -22.82
CA ARG A 219 8.60 -0.96 -22.02
C ARG A 219 8.95 0.11 -21.01
N ALA A 220 8.99 1.37 -21.42
CA ALA A 220 9.29 2.50 -20.55
C ALA A 220 8.24 2.66 -19.43
N VAL A 221 6.95 2.42 -19.70
CA VAL A 221 5.90 2.45 -18.64
C VAL A 221 6.16 1.39 -17.60
N ILE A 222 6.45 0.15 -18.00
CA ILE A 222 6.75 -0.95 -17.07
C ILE A 222 8.01 -0.66 -16.25
N GLU A 223 9.07 -0.17 -16.89
CA GLU A 223 10.34 0.19 -16.23
C GLU A 223 10.18 1.40 -15.31
N GLY A 224 9.42 2.41 -15.71
CA GLY A 224 9.15 3.59 -14.87
C GLY A 224 8.45 3.22 -13.56
N ILE A 225 7.51 2.28 -13.61
CA ILE A 225 6.87 1.72 -12.42
C ILE A 225 7.91 1.00 -11.54
N ALA A 226 8.80 0.20 -12.13
CA ALA A 226 9.86 -0.50 -11.40
C ALA A 226 10.88 0.45 -10.77
N TYR A 227 11.22 1.55 -11.44
CA TYR A 227 12.12 2.58 -10.90
C TYR A 227 11.49 3.33 -9.74
N ASP A 228 10.20 3.64 -9.80
CA ASP A 228 9.47 4.27 -8.69
C ASP A 228 9.44 3.35 -7.46
N CYS A 229 9.20 2.05 -7.66
CA CYS A 229 9.31 1.04 -6.63
C CYS A 229 10.73 1.00 -6.02
N ASN A 230 11.78 0.98 -6.86
CA ASN A 230 13.16 0.97 -6.39
C ASN A 230 13.52 2.23 -5.59
N SER A 231 12.97 3.40 -5.97
CA SER A 231 13.20 4.65 -5.24
C SER A 231 12.73 4.55 -3.78
N ASN A 232 11.60 3.89 -3.53
CA ASN A 232 11.10 3.62 -2.18
C ASN A 232 11.99 2.63 -1.42
N LEU A 233 12.46 1.57 -2.09
CA LEU A 233 13.40 0.61 -1.49
C LEU A 233 14.74 1.25 -1.12
N GLU A 234 15.27 2.14 -1.95
CA GLU A 234 16.51 2.86 -1.65
C GLU A 234 16.38 3.73 -0.38
N VAL A 235 15.23 4.38 -0.19
CA VAL A 235 14.96 5.12 1.05
C VAL A 235 14.93 4.18 2.26
N ALA A 236 14.27 3.03 2.14
CA ALA A 236 14.23 2.05 3.22
C ALA A 236 15.61 1.44 3.54
N ARG A 237 16.52 1.35 2.56
CA ARG A 237 17.90 0.89 2.76
C ARG A 237 18.80 1.93 3.42
N GLN A 238 18.53 3.22 3.19
CA GLN A 238 19.29 4.33 3.75
C GLN A 238 18.90 4.66 5.19
N ALA A 239 17.71 4.27 5.61
CA ALA A 239 17.15 4.50 6.92
C ALA A 239 17.64 3.47 7.96
#